data_17690cabe1eec3dbfcc206f2a189bb53
#
_entry.id   17690cabe1eec3dbfcc206f2a189bb53
#
_cell.length_a   1.000
_cell.length_b   1.000
_cell.length_c   1.000
_cell.angle_alpha   90.00
_cell.angle_beta   90.00
_cell.angle_gamma   90.00
#
_symmetry.space_group_name_H-M   'P 1'
#
loop_
_entity.id
_entity.type
_entity.pdbx_description
1 polymer ?
#
loop_
_entity_poly.entity_id
_entity_poly.type
_entity_poly.pdbx_seq_one_letter_code
_entity_poly.pdbx_strand_id
1 'polypeptide(L)'
;MLMGVVYLEVCHVPGVGSGGWMCGTLPASARLSHNFYHPMTCWRDDHTAMAWVGGSNGTNPGEVWLYNNGSNHMYGMASWPVYAA
;
A
#
# COMPACT_ATOMS: atom_id res chain seq x y z
N MET A 1 -15.00 18.26 1.50
CA MET A 1 -14.06 18.85 2.49
C MET A 1 -12.93 17.88 2.76
N LEU A 2 -11.71 18.36 2.71
CA LEU A 2 -10.54 17.57 3.06
C LEU A 2 -10.51 17.31 4.57
N MET A 3 -10.47 16.05 4.97
CA MET A 3 -10.42 15.64 6.37
C MET A 3 -9.00 15.41 6.86
N GLY A 4 -8.08 15.15 5.96
CA GLY A 4 -6.71 14.89 6.31
C GLY A 4 -5.95 14.16 5.21
N VAL A 5 -4.74 13.77 5.54
CA VAL A 5 -3.87 13.01 4.63
C VAL A 5 -3.41 11.76 5.37
N VAL A 6 -3.54 10.62 4.71
CA VAL A 6 -3.02 9.35 5.23
C VAL A 6 -1.63 9.15 4.67
N TYR A 7 -0.70 8.71 5.52
CA TYR A 7 0.65 8.34 5.14
C TYR A 7 0.86 6.85 5.42
N LEU A 8 1.29 6.12 4.42
CA LEU A 8 1.69 4.73 4.56
C LEU A 8 3.20 4.64 4.36
N GLU A 9 3.92 4.31 5.41
CA GLU A 9 5.37 4.12 5.33
C GLU A 9 5.68 2.64 5.35
N VAL A 10 6.52 2.21 4.40
CA VAL A 10 6.99 0.84 4.29
C VAL A 10 8.51 0.85 4.40
N CYS A 11 9.03 0.04 5.31
CA CYS A 11 10.46 0.02 5.61
C CYS A 11 10.89 -1.42 5.90
N HIS A 12 11.96 -1.86 5.25
CA HIS A 12 12.57 -3.17 5.48
C HIS A 12 11.65 -4.37 5.24
N VAL A 13 10.73 -4.30 4.27
CA VAL A 13 9.90 -5.45 3.95
C VAL A 13 10.67 -6.41 3.06
N PRO A 14 10.91 -7.66 3.52
CA PRO A 14 11.68 -8.63 2.72
C PRO A 14 10.89 -9.13 1.52
N GLY A 15 11.57 -9.83 0.63
CA GLY A 15 10.91 -10.50 -0.47
C GLY A 15 9.91 -11.54 0.03
N VAL A 16 8.69 -11.49 -0.51
CA VAL A 16 7.61 -12.39 -0.08
C VAL A 16 7.20 -13.36 -1.20
N GLY A 17 7.95 -13.39 -2.28
CA GLY A 17 7.63 -14.22 -3.44
C GLY A 17 6.52 -13.59 -4.28
N SER A 18 5.85 -14.43 -5.10
CA SER A 18 4.86 -13.94 -6.06
C SER A 18 3.51 -13.60 -5.45
N GLY A 19 3.23 -13.97 -4.22
CA GLY A 19 1.88 -13.94 -3.62
C GLY A 19 1.66 -12.79 -2.71
N GLY A 20 2.19 -11.77 -2.62
CA GLY A 20 1.88 -10.61 -1.77
C GLY A 20 1.66 -10.96 -0.29
N TRP A 21 1.72 -9.97 0.55
CA TRP A 21 1.55 -10.11 1.99
C TRP A 21 0.55 -9.07 2.49
N MET A 22 -0.54 -9.54 3.10
CA MET A 22 -1.54 -8.66 3.68
C MET A 22 -1.07 -8.19 5.05
N CYS A 23 -0.83 -6.91 5.21
CA CYS A 23 -0.26 -6.37 6.42
C CYS A 23 -1.27 -5.73 7.37
N GLY A 24 -2.48 -5.48 6.93
CA GLY A 24 -3.50 -4.90 7.80
C GLY A 24 -4.68 -4.34 7.03
N THR A 25 -5.64 -3.81 7.77
CA THR A 25 -6.84 -3.20 7.21
C THR A 25 -6.99 -1.79 7.76
N LEU A 26 -7.15 -0.83 6.86
CA LEU A 26 -7.35 0.56 7.23
C LEU A 26 -8.74 0.78 7.82
N PRO A 27 -8.88 1.69 8.78
CA PRO A 27 -10.20 2.12 9.24
C PRO A 27 -10.94 2.83 8.09
N ALA A 28 -12.27 2.80 8.14
CA ALA A 28 -13.10 3.36 7.08
C ALA A 28 -12.75 4.82 6.75
N SER A 29 -12.40 5.60 7.76
CA SER A 29 -12.07 7.02 7.59
C SER A 29 -10.76 7.26 6.83
N ALA A 30 -9.93 6.24 6.67
CA ALA A 30 -8.62 6.37 5.99
C ALA A 30 -8.63 5.82 4.56
N ARG A 31 -9.78 5.40 4.04
CA ARG A 31 -9.88 4.74 2.73
C ARG A 31 -10.28 5.73 1.65
N LEU A 32 -9.68 5.54 0.46
CA LEU A 32 -10.24 6.11 -0.76
C LEU A 32 -11.44 5.28 -1.22
N SER A 33 -12.18 5.79 -2.20
CA SER A 33 -13.35 5.06 -2.72
C SER A 33 -12.97 3.87 -3.59
N HIS A 34 -11.84 3.93 -4.27
CA HIS A 34 -11.38 2.89 -5.20
C HIS A 34 -10.05 2.31 -4.76
N ASN A 35 -9.76 1.07 -5.22
CA ASN A 35 -8.46 0.45 -5.04
C ASN A 35 -7.38 1.27 -5.75
N PHE A 36 -6.18 1.25 -5.23
CA PHE A 36 -5.05 1.84 -5.92
C PHE A 36 -3.75 1.08 -5.63
N TYR A 37 -2.79 1.28 -6.53
CA TYR A 37 -1.43 0.76 -6.39
C TYR A 37 -0.47 1.92 -6.19
N HIS A 38 0.55 1.70 -5.39
CA HIS A 38 1.65 2.65 -5.26
C HIS A 38 2.97 1.91 -5.43
N PRO A 39 3.81 2.32 -6.40
CA PRO A 39 5.10 1.68 -6.58
C PRO A 39 6.04 1.97 -5.41
N MET A 40 6.82 0.96 -5.05
CA MET A 40 7.82 1.05 -3.98
C MET A 40 9.18 0.72 -4.57
N THR A 41 10.23 1.05 -3.83
CA THR A 41 11.61 0.81 -4.26
C THR A 41 12.18 -0.40 -3.54
N CYS A 42 12.82 -1.31 -4.31
CA CYS A 42 13.65 -2.35 -3.73
C CYS A 42 15.09 -1.87 -3.72
N TRP A 43 15.75 -1.95 -2.57
CA TRP A 43 17.11 -1.48 -2.45
C TRP A 43 18.07 -2.39 -3.23
N ARG A 44 18.89 -1.76 -4.11
CA ARG A 44 19.86 -2.45 -4.96
C ARG A 44 19.26 -3.54 -5.85
N ASP A 45 17.97 -3.41 -6.15
CA ASP A 45 17.25 -4.40 -6.91
C ASP A 45 16.41 -3.67 -7.95
N ASP A 46 16.36 -4.19 -9.16
CA ASP A 46 15.56 -3.60 -10.23
C ASP A 46 14.16 -4.20 -10.31
N HIS A 47 13.81 -5.08 -9.40
CA HIS A 47 12.47 -5.65 -9.34
C HIS A 47 11.45 -4.63 -8.89
N THR A 48 10.27 -4.75 -9.43
CA THR A 48 9.14 -3.91 -9.05
C THR A 48 8.57 -4.37 -7.71
N ALA A 49 8.41 -3.44 -6.81
CA ALA A 49 7.66 -3.66 -5.59
C ALA A 49 6.50 -2.68 -5.55
N MET A 50 5.43 -3.03 -4.86
CA MET A 50 4.27 -2.15 -4.76
C MET A 50 3.47 -2.41 -3.51
N ALA A 51 2.70 -1.39 -3.10
CA ALA A 51 1.62 -1.53 -2.14
C ALA A 51 0.29 -1.49 -2.89
N TRP A 52 -0.62 -2.41 -2.56
CA TRP A 52 -2.00 -2.40 -3.03
C TRP A 52 -2.90 -2.03 -1.87
N VAL A 53 -3.77 -1.07 -2.07
CA VAL A 53 -4.66 -0.59 -1.02
C VAL A 53 -6.10 -0.69 -1.52
N GLY A 54 -6.93 -1.38 -0.77
CA GLY A 54 -8.34 -1.55 -1.10
C GLY A 54 -9.14 -0.31 -0.73
N GLY A 55 -9.95 0.16 -1.67
CA GLY A 55 -10.88 1.25 -1.43
C GLY A 55 -12.19 0.78 -0.83
N SER A 56 -13.01 1.72 -0.37
CA SER A 56 -14.30 1.42 0.26
C SER A 56 -15.25 0.69 -0.66
N ASN A 57 -15.21 0.98 -1.96
CA ASN A 57 -16.07 0.37 -2.96
C ASN A 57 -15.35 -0.68 -3.80
N GLY A 58 -14.14 -1.05 -3.39
CA GLY A 58 -13.34 -2.00 -4.13
C GLY A 58 -13.41 -3.41 -3.58
N THR A 59 -12.55 -4.26 -4.09
CA THR A 59 -12.33 -5.61 -3.59
C THR A 59 -11.54 -5.53 -2.29
N ASN A 60 -11.89 -6.34 -1.30
CA ASN A 60 -11.20 -6.36 0.00
C ASN A 60 -11.04 -4.96 0.59
N PRO A 61 -12.15 -4.28 0.95
CA PRO A 61 -12.09 -2.87 1.36
C PRO A 61 -11.12 -2.62 2.51
N GLY A 62 -10.24 -1.65 2.31
CA GLY A 62 -9.28 -1.20 3.31
C GLY A 62 -8.05 -2.07 3.49
N GLU A 63 -7.99 -3.25 2.90
CA GLU A 63 -6.83 -4.12 3.07
C GLU A 63 -5.60 -3.53 2.39
N VAL A 64 -4.46 -3.64 3.07
CA VAL A 64 -3.16 -3.21 2.54
C VAL A 64 -2.32 -4.44 2.28
N TRP A 65 -1.92 -4.61 1.03
CA TRP A 65 -1.09 -5.73 0.58
C TRP A 65 0.23 -5.20 0.07
N LEU A 66 1.30 -5.89 0.42
CA LEU A 66 2.65 -5.54 -0.04
C LEU A 66 3.17 -6.64 -0.96
N TYR A 67 3.71 -6.24 -2.10
CA TYR A 67 4.25 -7.15 -3.11
C TYR A 67 5.72 -6.82 -3.32
N ASN A 68 6.58 -7.77 -3.03
CA ASN A 68 8.02 -7.63 -3.21
C ASN A 68 8.59 -8.95 -3.73
N ASN A 69 8.83 -9.02 -5.04
CA ASN A 69 9.41 -10.19 -5.68
C ASN A 69 10.94 -10.16 -5.69
N GLY A 70 11.54 -9.08 -5.24
CA GLY A 70 12.99 -8.94 -5.22
C GLY A 70 13.63 -9.69 -4.06
N SER A 71 14.93 -9.81 -4.09
CA SER A 71 15.70 -10.43 -3.03
C SER A 71 16.10 -9.45 -1.92
N ASN A 72 15.96 -8.16 -2.16
CA ASN A 72 16.27 -7.11 -1.20
C ASN A 72 15.00 -6.53 -0.60
N HIS A 73 15.15 -5.79 0.50
CA HIS A 73 14.04 -5.18 1.19
C HIS A 73 13.43 -4.05 0.36
N MET A 74 12.11 -3.90 0.44
CA MET A 74 11.43 -2.77 -0.19
C MET A 74 11.25 -1.64 0.81
N TYR A 75 11.24 -0.44 0.27
CA TYR A 75 11.04 0.80 1.01
C TYR A 75 10.10 1.71 0.22
N GLY A 76 9.40 2.54 0.91
CA GLY A 76 8.62 3.56 0.23
C GLY A 76 7.59 4.21 1.13
N MET A 77 6.94 5.21 0.60
CA MET A 77 5.86 5.88 1.29
C MET A 77 4.80 6.26 0.27
N ALA A 78 3.57 5.98 0.61
CA ALA A 78 2.41 6.45 -0.14
C ALA A 78 1.65 7.44 0.73
N SER A 79 0.97 8.37 0.10
CA SER A 79 0.07 9.27 0.81
C SER A 79 -1.13 9.57 -0.07
N TRP A 80 -2.27 9.81 0.57
CA TRP A 80 -3.48 10.18 -0.15
C TRP A 80 -4.39 11.04 0.72
N PRO A 81 -5.12 11.94 0.09
CA PRO A 81 -6.09 12.76 0.81
C PRO A 81 -7.35 11.94 1.13
N VAL A 82 -7.98 12.24 2.26
CA VAL A 82 -9.30 11.69 2.59
C VAL A 82 -10.27 12.85 2.75
N TYR A 83 -11.46 12.67 2.22
CA TYR A 83 -12.50 13.68 2.19
C TYR A 83 -13.74 13.21 2.94
N ALA A 84 -14.46 14.15 3.50
CA ALA A 84 -15.77 13.85 4.08
C ALA A 84 -16.72 13.34 2.99
N ALA A 85 -17.53 12.38 3.35
CA ALA A 85 -18.55 11.84 2.47
C ALA A 85 -19.62 12.89 2.14
#